data_185486df5b88cb4c6e232a54380dd2ff
#
_entry.id   185486df5b88cb4c6e232a54380dd2ff
#
_cell.length_a   1.000
_cell.length_b   1.000
_cell.length_c   1.000
_cell.angle_alpha   90.00
_cell.angle_beta   90.00
_cell.angle_gamma   90.00
#
_symmetry.space_group_name_H-M   'P 1'
#
loop_
_entity.id
_entity.type
_entity.pdbx_description
1 polymer ?
#
loop_
_entity_poly.entity_id
_entity_poly.type
_entity_poly.pdbx_seq_one_letter_code
_entity_poly.pdbx_strand_id
1 'polypeptide(L)'
;MRKRVCLHSQFTADVQDKDDSTIPADVAEKIIRFAKCAVSVGWMKDKSYVNIGGVTMGIAGAYCNASFFQKYLGIRPEWVDMTEICRRITLGIYDHDEYDKAYAWIKENCKEGFDVNAGKDLPEVITKSKVVDPDKDWEFITKMTLIVRDILFGNKKLDEMGWHEEALGKNAVAAGFQGQRNWTDWLPNADFTESIMASSFDWNGKKMPTPFATENDTLN
;
A
#
# COMPACT_ATOMS: atom_id res chain seq x y z
N MET A 1 7.32 23.68 -29.58
CA MET A 1 6.71 24.95 -29.14
C MET A 1 6.53 24.87 -27.62
N ARG A 2 7.43 25.49 -26.84
CA ARG A 2 7.32 25.49 -25.36
C ARG A 2 6.28 26.55 -24.98
N LYS A 3 5.13 26.13 -24.46
CA LYS A 3 4.19 27.08 -23.84
C LYS A 3 4.82 27.62 -22.56
N ARG A 4 5.16 28.89 -22.56
CA ARG A 4 5.47 29.62 -21.32
C ARG A 4 4.19 29.69 -20.52
N VAL A 5 4.17 29.04 -19.35
CA VAL A 5 3.14 29.28 -18.35
C VAL A 5 3.46 30.65 -17.73
N CYS A 6 2.81 31.69 -18.21
CA CYS A 6 2.81 32.96 -17.50
C CYS A 6 1.85 32.80 -16.32
N LEU A 7 2.39 32.70 -15.12
CA LEU A 7 1.63 32.92 -13.89
C LEU A 7 1.26 34.38 -13.84
N HIS A 8 0.10 34.76 -14.43
CA HIS A 8 -0.52 36.05 -14.16
C HIS A 8 -1.18 35.91 -12.77
N SER A 9 -0.39 36.14 -11.73
CA SER A 9 -0.97 36.53 -10.45
C SER A 9 -1.42 37.97 -10.60
N GLN A 10 -2.67 38.24 -10.26
CA GLN A 10 -3.09 39.60 -9.96
C GLN A 10 -2.32 40.03 -8.71
N PHE A 11 -1.12 40.59 -8.91
CA PHE A 11 -0.44 41.31 -7.87
C PHE A 11 -1.16 42.65 -7.76
N THR A 12 -1.96 42.83 -6.74
CA THR A 12 -2.09 44.17 -6.12
C THR A 12 -0.76 44.38 -5.41
N ALA A 13 0.17 44.95 -6.13
CA ALA A 13 1.48 45.25 -5.58
C ALA A 13 1.33 46.43 -4.62
N ASP A 14 1.36 46.21 -3.36
CA ASP A 14 2.05 47.11 -2.48
C ASP A 14 3.51 47.09 -2.95
N VAL A 15 4.00 48.22 -3.48
CA VAL A 15 5.35 48.30 -4.02
C VAL A 15 6.31 48.08 -2.86
N GLN A 16 6.85 46.86 -2.80
CA GLN A 16 7.87 46.51 -1.83
C GLN A 16 9.07 47.45 -2.07
N ASP A 17 9.54 48.09 -1.02
CA ASP A 17 10.74 48.92 -1.10
C ASP A 17 11.88 48.03 -1.62
N LYS A 18 12.62 48.48 -2.62
CA LYS A 18 13.70 47.67 -3.22
C LYS A 18 14.83 47.32 -2.22
N ASP A 19 14.87 48.01 -1.10
CA ASP A 19 15.80 47.72 0.00
C ASP A 19 15.22 46.76 1.06
N ASP A 20 13.93 46.38 0.96
CA ASP A 20 13.30 45.39 1.80
C ASP A 20 13.62 43.97 1.28
N SER A 21 14.45 43.25 2.00
CA SER A 21 14.81 41.84 1.70
C SER A 21 13.83 40.84 2.29
N THR A 22 12.77 41.28 2.98
CA THR A 22 11.76 40.39 3.56
C THR A 22 10.83 39.83 2.51
N ILE A 23 10.52 38.52 2.62
CA ILE A 23 9.52 37.88 1.74
C ILE A 23 8.17 38.04 2.41
N PRO A 24 7.15 38.66 1.77
CA PRO A 24 5.80 38.70 2.31
C PRO A 24 5.28 37.32 2.66
N ALA A 25 4.54 37.19 3.76
CA ALA A 25 4.11 35.91 4.30
C ALA A 25 3.30 35.09 3.29
N ASP A 26 2.42 35.72 2.50
CA ASP A 26 1.63 35.04 1.47
C ASP A 26 2.48 34.54 0.29
N VAL A 27 3.55 35.25 -0.04
CA VAL A 27 4.51 34.81 -1.06
C VAL A 27 5.34 33.64 -0.53
N ALA A 28 5.81 33.72 0.72
CA ALA A 28 6.54 32.65 1.37
C ALA A 28 5.69 31.35 1.42
N GLU A 29 4.41 31.47 1.76
CA GLU A 29 3.49 30.32 1.77
C GLU A 29 3.35 29.67 0.38
N LYS A 30 3.19 30.48 -0.67
CA LYS A 30 3.10 29.99 -2.05
C LYS A 30 4.38 29.30 -2.51
N ILE A 31 5.55 29.84 -2.15
CA ILE A 31 6.85 29.25 -2.46
C ILE A 31 6.99 27.90 -1.75
N ILE A 32 6.66 27.83 -0.46
CA ILE A 32 6.74 26.61 0.33
C ILE A 32 5.78 25.56 -0.23
N ARG A 33 4.56 25.95 -0.59
CA ARG A 33 3.58 25.04 -1.21
C ARG A 33 4.10 24.47 -2.53
N PHE A 34 4.63 25.31 -3.39
CA PHE A 34 5.24 24.87 -4.64
C PHE A 34 6.41 23.92 -4.41
N ALA A 35 7.30 24.25 -3.47
CA ALA A 35 8.45 23.41 -3.13
C ALA A 35 8.02 22.04 -2.60
N LYS A 36 7.01 21.98 -1.72
CA LYS A 36 6.44 20.72 -1.23
C LYS A 36 5.87 19.88 -2.37
N CYS A 37 5.13 20.47 -3.29
CA CYS A 37 4.61 19.76 -4.47
C CYS A 37 5.74 19.22 -5.35
N ALA A 38 6.77 20.03 -5.61
CA ALA A 38 7.91 19.64 -6.43
C ALA A 38 8.70 18.47 -5.80
N VAL A 39 8.91 18.52 -4.48
CA VAL A 39 9.56 17.44 -3.73
C VAL A 39 8.72 16.15 -3.80
N SER A 40 7.41 16.26 -3.63
CA SER A 40 6.51 15.10 -3.71
C SER A 40 6.54 14.44 -5.08
N VAL A 41 6.49 15.22 -6.15
CA VAL A 41 6.60 14.72 -7.53
C VAL A 41 7.96 14.06 -7.77
N GLY A 42 9.05 14.70 -7.31
CA GLY A 42 10.40 14.15 -7.41
C GLY A 42 10.55 12.83 -6.63
N TRP A 43 9.92 12.73 -5.46
CA TRP A 43 9.94 11.53 -4.63
C TRP A 43 9.15 10.37 -5.24
N MET A 44 8.01 10.65 -5.89
CA MET A 44 7.20 9.64 -6.58
C MET A 44 7.87 9.07 -7.82
N LYS A 45 8.79 9.83 -8.44
CA LYS A 45 9.45 9.41 -9.67
C LYS A 45 10.20 8.10 -9.46
N ASP A 46 9.99 7.15 -10.39
CA ASP A 46 10.59 5.81 -10.40
C ASP A 46 10.18 4.91 -9.21
N LYS A 47 9.20 5.34 -8.43
CA LYS A 47 8.53 4.48 -7.46
C LYS A 47 7.53 3.55 -8.15
N SER A 48 7.02 2.57 -7.42
CA SER A 48 5.96 1.71 -7.93
C SER A 48 4.66 1.84 -7.13
N TYR A 49 3.59 1.47 -7.80
CA TYR A 49 2.30 1.14 -7.23
C TYR A 49 2.07 -0.36 -7.43
N VAL A 50 1.90 -1.12 -6.37
CA VAL A 50 1.81 -2.58 -6.46
C VAL A 50 0.36 -3.04 -6.36
N ASN A 51 -0.11 -3.66 -7.43
CA ASN A 51 -1.39 -4.36 -7.46
C ASN A 51 -1.18 -5.83 -7.12
N ILE A 52 -1.80 -6.32 -6.06
CA ILE A 52 -1.74 -7.71 -5.66
C ILE A 52 -3.03 -8.39 -6.09
N GLY A 53 -2.93 -9.30 -7.04
CA GLY A 53 -4.05 -9.93 -7.72
C GLY A 53 -4.28 -9.41 -9.13
N GLY A 54 -5.47 -9.66 -9.67
CA GLY A 54 -5.86 -9.26 -11.03
C GLY A 54 -7.25 -8.66 -11.07
N VAL A 55 -7.68 -8.24 -12.27
CA VAL A 55 -9.05 -7.76 -12.49
C VAL A 55 -10.03 -8.88 -12.19
N THR A 56 -10.64 -8.83 -11.01
CA THR A 56 -11.61 -9.81 -10.56
C THR A 56 -13.01 -9.36 -10.93
N MET A 57 -13.89 -10.31 -11.24
CA MET A 57 -15.28 -10.07 -11.62
C MET A 57 -15.48 -9.17 -12.84
N GLY A 58 -14.45 -8.99 -13.67
CA GLY A 58 -14.54 -8.20 -14.91
C GLY A 58 -14.68 -6.68 -14.69
N ILE A 59 -14.35 -6.17 -13.51
CA ILE A 59 -14.40 -4.72 -13.21
C ILE A 59 -13.20 -4.04 -13.86
N ALA A 60 -13.38 -3.59 -15.10
CA ALA A 60 -12.31 -2.96 -15.87
C ALA A 60 -11.82 -1.62 -15.27
N GLY A 61 -12.65 -0.93 -14.49
CA GLY A 61 -12.26 0.30 -13.78
C GLY A 61 -11.17 0.10 -12.71
N ALA A 62 -11.02 -1.15 -12.23
CA ALA A 62 -9.93 -1.48 -11.31
C ALA A 62 -8.57 -1.63 -12.00
N TYR A 63 -8.54 -1.61 -13.34
CA TYR A 63 -7.30 -1.75 -14.11
C TYR A 63 -6.70 -0.39 -14.45
N CYS A 64 -5.43 -0.21 -14.14
CA CYS A 64 -4.73 1.01 -14.52
C CYS A 64 -3.93 0.85 -15.82
N ASN A 65 -3.92 1.93 -16.61
CA ASN A 65 -3.03 2.01 -17.76
C ASN A 65 -1.62 2.43 -17.29
N ALA A 66 -0.64 1.54 -17.46
CA ALA A 66 0.74 1.77 -17.05
C ALA A 66 1.34 3.04 -17.66
N SER A 67 1.03 3.33 -18.92
CA SER A 67 1.53 4.53 -19.60
C SER A 67 0.96 5.81 -18.99
N PHE A 68 -0.28 5.77 -18.51
CA PHE A 68 -0.90 6.90 -17.80
C PHE A 68 -0.16 7.19 -16.48
N PHE A 69 0.04 6.17 -15.66
CA PHE A 69 0.73 6.30 -14.38
C PHE A 69 2.15 6.82 -14.55
N GLN A 70 2.91 6.25 -15.49
CA GLN A 70 4.28 6.69 -15.76
C GLN A 70 4.34 8.13 -16.29
N LYS A 71 3.44 8.47 -17.22
CA LYS A 71 3.44 9.79 -17.85
C LYS A 71 3.04 10.92 -16.92
N TYR A 72 2.02 10.70 -16.09
CA TYR A 72 1.41 11.74 -15.26
C TYR A 72 1.90 11.75 -13.82
N LEU A 73 2.21 10.59 -13.25
CA LEU A 73 2.63 10.45 -11.86
C LEU A 73 4.12 10.08 -11.70
N GLY A 74 4.76 9.62 -12.77
CA GLY A 74 6.13 9.10 -12.71
C GLY A 74 6.25 7.75 -11.99
N ILE A 75 5.12 7.10 -11.69
CA ILE A 75 5.03 5.84 -10.94
C ILE A 75 4.87 4.68 -11.90
N ARG A 76 5.50 3.55 -11.62
CA ARG A 76 5.31 2.31 -12.35
C ARG A 76 4.25 1.46 -11.65
N PRO A 77 3.13 1.13 -12.30
CA PRO A 77 2.26 0.08 -11.78
C PRO A 77 2.93 -1.28 -12.01
N GLU A 78 2.94 -2.10 -10.96
CA GLU A 78 3.44 -3.46 -11.00
C GLU A 78 2.35 -4.41 -10.51
N TRP A 79 2.27 -5.60 -11.10
CA TRP A 79 1.30 -6.61 -10.72
C TRP A 79 2.01 -7.79 -10.10
N VAL A 80 1.50 -8.23 -8.96
CA VAL A 80 1.94 -9.44 -8.28
C VAL A 80 0.75 -10.37 -8.22
N ASP A 81 0.90 -11.58 -8.75
CA ASP A 81 -0.14 -12.59 -8.65
C ASP A 81 -0.34 -12.99 -7.19
N MET A 82 -1.59 -13.17 -6.77
CA MET A 82 -1.90 -13.56 -5.39
C MET A 82 -1.32 -14.92 -5.01
N THR A 83 -1.07 -15.79 -5.97
CA THR A 83 -0.43 -17.09 -5.72
C THR A 83 0.99 -16.93 -5.20
N GLU A 84 1.65 -15.80 -5.44
CA GLU A 84 2.98 -15.53 -4.87
C GLU A 84 2.93 -15.43 -3.34
N ILE A 85 1.91 -14.82 -2.77
CA ILE A 85 1.72 -14.77 -1.32
C ILE A 85 1.50 -16.18 -0.78
N CYS A 86 0.61 -16.95 -1.41
CA CYS A 86 0.35 -18.34 -1.02
C CYS A 86 1.61 -19.20 -1.14
N ARG A 87 2.41 -19.04 -2.21
CA ARG A 87 3.69 -19.73 -2.40
C ARG A 87 4.67 -19.41 -1.27
N ARG A 88 4.85 -18.14 -0.95
CA ARG A 88 5.76 -17.73 0.13
C ARG A 88 5.29 -18.28 1.48
N ILE A 89 4.00 -18.22 1.79
CA ILE A 89 3.46 -18.82 3.02
C ILE A 89 3.76 -20.32 3.06
N THR A 90 3.48 -21.04 1.98
CA THR A 90 3.66 -22.50 1.89
C THR A 90 5.12 -22.92 2.02
N LEU A 91 6.04 -22.16 1.44
CA LEU A 91 7.48 -22.44 1.45
C LEU A 91 8.22 -21.82 2.64
N GLY A 92 7.54 -21.07 3.50
CA GLY A 92 8.15 -20.40 4.65
C GLY A 92 9.08 -19.24 4.27
N ILE A 93 8.78 -18.53 3.16
CA ILE A 93 9.59 -17.40 2.66
C ILE A 93 9.13 -16.10 3.31
N TYR A 94 9.47 -15.92 4.55
CA TYR A 94 9.28 -14.71 5.37
C TYR A 94 10.25 -14.75 6.54
N ASP A 95 10.50 -13.62 7.18
CA ASP A 95 11.34 -13.54 8.37
C ASP A 95 10.62 -14.20 9.56
N HIS A 96 11.14 -15.35 10.00
CA HIS A 96 10.53 -16.15 11.07
C HIS A 96 10.64 -15.47 12.43
N ASP A 97 11.76 -14.80 12.72
CA ASP A 97 11.95 -14.08 13.99
C ASP A 97 10.97 -12.90 14.09
N GLU A 98 10.77 -12.21 12.96
CA GLU A 98 9.80 -11.11 12.91
C GLU A 98 8.36 -11.62 12.94
N TYR A 99 8.10 -12.78 12.34
CA TYR A 99 6.79 -13.42 12.44
C TYR A 99 6.41 -13.70 13.89
N ASP A 100 7.30 -14.31 14.67
CA ASP A 100 7.04 -14.62 16.07
C ASP A 100 6.72 -13.35 16.88
N LYS A 101 7.49 -12.28 16.65
CA LYS A 101 7.25 -10.97 17.27
C LYS A 101 5.91 -10.36 16.87
N ALA A 102 5.60 -10.37 15.57
CA ALA A 102 4.36 -9.82 15.03
C ALA A 102 3.14 -10.58 15.56
N TYR A 103 3.20 -11.92 15.53
CA TYR A 103 2.11 -12.78 15.99
C TYR A 103 1.85 -12.60 17.49
N ALA A 104 2.89 -12.56 18.32
CA ALA A 104 2.75 -12.30 19.75
C ALA A 104 2.08 -10.94 20.02
N TRP A 105 2.52 -9.89 19.30
CA TRP A 105 1.92 -8.56 19.40
C TRP A 105 0.44 -8.56 18.99
N ILE A 106 0.10 -9.26 17.91
CA ILE A 106 -1.28 -9.38 17.42
C ILE A 106 -2.16 -10.05 18.49
N LYS A 107 -1.72 -11.15 19.07
CA LYS A 107 -2.48 -11.88 20.11
C LYS A 107 -2.71 -11.02 21.36
N GLU A 108 -1.83 -10.09 21.67
CA GLU A 108 -1.95 -9.19 22.81
C GLU A 108 -2.84 -7.96 22.49
N ASN A 109 -2.72 -7.38 21.30
CA ASN A 109 -3.24 -6.07 20.97
C ASN A 109 -4.46 -6.09 20.04
N CYS A 110 -4.72 -7.18 19.33
CA CYS A 110 -5.81 -7.29 18.40
C CYS A 110 -6.91 -8.22 18.92
N LYS A 111 -8.13 -7.89 18.54
CA LYS A 111 -9.31 -8.72 18.82
C LYS A 111 -10.07 -8.97 17.53
N GLU A 112 -10.70 -10.13 17.46
CA GLU A 112 -11.61 -10.41 16.36
C GLU A 112 -12.75 -9.41 16.36
N GLY A 113 -13.06 -8.91 15.17
CA GLY A 113 -14.24 -8.10 14.96
C GLY A 113 -15.50 -8.95 14.89
N PHE A 114 -16.65 -8.27 14.91
CA PHE A 114 -17.92 -8.92 14.67
C PHE A 114 -18.09 -9.19 13.18
N ASP A 115 -18.27 -10.46 12.80
CA ASP A 115 -18.65 -10.82 11.43
C ASP A 115 -20.14 -10.51 11.22
N VAL A 116 -20.41 -9.43 10.47
CA VAL A 116 -21.78 -9.02 10.11
C VAL A 116 -22.52 -10.05 9.24
N ASN A 117 -21.79 -11.03 8.70
CA ASN A 117 -22.34 -12.12 7.90
C ASN A 117 -22.58 -13.39 8.74
N ALA A 118 -22.11 -13.42 9.98
CA ALA A 118 -22.40 -14.53 10.88
C ALA A 118 -23.92 -14.67 11.08
N GLY A 119 -24.42 -15.87 10.85
CA GLY A 119 -25.87 -16.18 10.95
C GLY A 119 -26.69 -15.83 9.72
N LYS A 120 -26.12 -15.35 8.63
CA LYS A 120 -26.84 -15.23 7.35
C LYS A 120 -26.85 -16.59 6.63
N ASP A 121 -27.95 -16.88 5.95
CA ASP A 121 -28.05 -18.06 5.07
C ASP A 121 -27.17 -17.85 3.82
N LEU A 122 -25.88 -18.11 3.98
CA LEU A 122 -24.95 -18.11 2.86
C LEU A 122 -25.06 -19.43 2.08
N PRO A 123 -24.87 -19.42 0.75
CA PRO A 123 -24.82 -20.64 -0.01
C PRO A 123 -23.84 -21.65 0.59
N GLU A 124 -24.25 -22.92 0.67
CA GLU A 124 -23.45 -23.99 1.29
C GLU A 124 -22.02 -24.12 0.72
N VAL A 125 -21.86 -23.77 -0.56
CA VAL A 125 -20.54 -23.72 -1.22
C VAL A 125 -19.61 -22.70 -0.58
N ILE A 126 -20.12 -21.55 -0.18
CA ILE A 126 -19.32 -20.49 0.45
C ILE A 126 -18.97 -20.88 1.89
N THR A 127 -19.93 -21.43 2.62
CA THR A 127 -19.71 -21.88 4.01
C THR A 127 -18.78 -23.09 4.12
N LYS A 128 -18.74 -23.94 3.11
CA LYS A 128 -17.83 -25.11 3.10
C LYS A 128 -16.42 -24.78 2.62
N SER A 129 -16.23 -23.71 1.85
CA SER A 129 -14.91 -23.33 1.34
C SER A 129 -14.06 -22.58 2.39
N LYS A 130 -14.70 -21.95 3.36
CA LYS A 130 -14.02 -21.22 4.44
C LYS A 130 -14.11 -22.01 5.74
N VAL A 131 -13.05 -22.74 6.07
CA VAL A 131 -12.89 -23.31 7.41
C VAL A 131 -12.47 -22.17 8.33
N VAL A 132 -13.36 -21.69 9.15
CA VAL A 132 -13.07 -20.66 10.13
C VAL A 132 -12.34 -21.31 11.30
N ASP A 133 -11.04 -21.14 11.34
CA ASP A 133 -10.18 -21.43 12.47
C ASP A 133 -9.45 -20.14 12.83
N PRO A 134 -9.91 -19.40 13.86
CA PRO A 134 -9.38 -18.09 14.16
C PRO A 134 -7.87 -18.04 14.35
N ASP A 135 -7.29 -19.06 14.97
CA ASP A 135 -5.84 -19.10 15.19
C ASP A 135 -5.08 -19.27 13.88
N LYS A 136 -5.54 -20.15 13.00
CA LYS A 136 -4.94 -20.33 11.65
C LYS A 136 -5.15 -19.11 10.76
N ASP A 137 -6.29 -18.46 10.87
CA ASP A 137 -6.54 -17.22 10.14
C ASP A 137 -5.57 -16.10 10.59
N TRP A 138 -5.34 -15.93 11.90
CA TRP A 138 -4.35 -14.98 12.41
C TRP A 138 -2.93 -15.33 12.01
N GLU A 139 -2.54 -16.61 12.02
CA GLU A 139 -1.24 -17.04 11.49
C GLU A 139 -1.08 -16.68 10.01
N PHE A 140 -2.09 -16.99 9.20
CA PHE A 140 -2.07 -16.68 7.77
C PHE A 140 -1.97 -15.18 7.52
N ILE A 141 -2.81 -14.38 8.16
CA ILE A 141 -2.87 -12.92 8.02
C ILE A 141 -1.55 -12.27 8.46
N THR A 142 -0.94 -12.76 9.52
CA THR A 142 0.37 -12.29 9.97
C THR A 142 1.45 -12.53 8.92
N LYS A 143 1.54 -13.77 8.40
CA LYS A 143 2.47 -14.13 7.33
C LYS A 143 2.22 -13.30 6.07
N MET A 144 0.94 -13.17 5.67
CA MET A 144 0.55 -12.34 4.52
C MET A 144 1.02 -10.89 4.68
N THR A 145 0.83 -10.29 5.85
CA THR A 145 1.23 -8.89 6.12
C THR A 145 2.74 -8.69 6.00
N LEU A 146 3.54 -9.62 6.54
CA LEU A 146 5.00 -9.60 6.41
C LEU A 146 5.43 -9.75 4.94
N ILE A 147 4.87 -10.73 4.24
CA ILE A 147 5.18 -10.99 2.83
C ILE A 147 4.80 -9.79 1.94
N VAL A 148 3.65 -9.19 2.16
CA VAL A 148 3.24 -7.97 1.45
C VAL A 148 4.24 -6.85 1.69
N ARG A 149 4.62 -6.59 2.92
CA ARG A 149 5.62 -5.59 3.25
C ARG A 149 6.95 -5.85 2.53
N ASP A 150 7.40 -7.10 2.53
CA ASP A 150 8.65 -7.50 1.88
C ASP A 150 8.57 -7.36 0.35
N ILE A 151 7.43 -7.65 -0.26
CA ILE A 151 7.18 -7.38 -1.70
C ILE A 151 7.30 -5.88 -1.99
N LEU A 152 6.79 -5.02 -1.11
CA LEU A 152 6.82 -3.57 -1.32
C LEU A 152 8.22 -2.99 -1.15
N PHE A 153 8.93 -3.37 -0.10
CA PHE A 153 10.14 -2.67 0.35
C PHE A 153 11.42 -3.50 0.27
N GLY A 154 11.30 -4.81 0.11
CA GLY A 154 12.39 -5.76 0.21
C GLY A 154 12.72 -6.13 1.66
N ASN A 155 13.46 -7.22 1.83
CA ASN A 155 13.91 -7.69 3.14
C ASN A 155 15.26 -8.41 3.02
N LYS A 156 16.31 -7.82 3.60
CA LYS A 156 17.67 -8.41 3.60
C LYS A 156 17.75 -9.76 4.30
N LYS A 157 16.84 -10.03 5.27
CA LYS A 157 16.82 -11.31 5.96
C LYS A 157 16.49 -12.46 5.01
N LEU A 158 15.63 -12.21 4.03
CA LEU A 158 15.33 -13.20 2.97
C LEU A 158 16.57 -13.50 2.11
N ASP A 159 17.38 -12.48 1.81
CA ASP A 159 18.65 -12.67 1.10
C ASP A 159 19.63 -13.55 1.88
N GLU A 160 19.75 -13.32 3.18
CA GLU A 160 20.54 -14.15 4.10
C GLU A 160 20.05 -15.59 4.19
N MET A 161 18.74 -15.81 4.00
CA MET A 161 18.10 -17.12 3.97
C MET A 161 18.27 -17.82 2.60
N GLY A 162 18.85 -17.17 1.61
CA GLY A 162 19.06 -17.69 0.25
C GLY A 162 17.92 -17.38 -0.71
N TRP A 163 16.96 -16.54 -0.34
CA TRP A 163 15.84 -16.12 -1.16
C TRP A 163 16.16 -14.78 -1.84
N HIS A 164 17.13 -14.77 -2.75
CA HIS A 164 17.68 -13.54 -3.34
C HIS A 164 16.68 -12.74 -4.16
N GLU A 165 15.80 -13.41 -4.91
CA GLU A 165 14.78 -12.73 -5.71
C GLU A 165 13.65 -12.20 -4.83
N GLU A 166 13.22 -12.95 -3.85
CA GLU A 166 12.17 -12.60 -2.91
C GLU A 166 12.59 -11.50 -1.92
N ALA A 167 13.89 -11.35 -1.70
CA ALA A 167 14.46 -10.27 -0.89
C ALA A 167 14.33 -8.89 -1.57
N LEU A 168 14.18 -8.86 -2.90
CA LEU A 168 14.06 -7.63 -3.66
C LEU A 168 12.65 -7.02 -3.50
N GLY A 169 12.60 -5.77 -3.05
CA GLY A 169 11.36 -5.00 -3.00
C GLY A 169 11.06 -4.29 -4.32
N LYS A 170 9.81 -3.88 -4.46
CA LYS A 170 9.32 -3.15 -5.63
C LYS A 170 9.51 -1.63 -5.53
N ASN A 171 10.16 -1.12 -4.48
CA ASN A 171 10.30 0.31 -4.22
C ASN A 171 8.94 1.04 -4.23
N ALA A 172 7.94 0.44 -3.60
CA ALA A 172 6.56 0.88 -3.67
C ALA A 172 6.28 2.10 -2.80
N VAL A 173 5.36 2.95 -3.26
CA VAL A 173 4.79 4.07 -2.47
C VAL A 173 3.37 3.79 -2.02
N ALA A 174 2.67 2.90 -2.72
CA ALA A 174 1.32 2.48 -2.39
C ALA A 174 1.08 1.08 -2.99
N ALA A 175 0.09 0.40 -2.46
CA ALA A 175 -0.33 -0.90 -2.96
C ALA A 175 -1.78 -1.21 -2.59
N GLY A 176 -2.30 -2.30 -3.13
CA GLY A 176 -3.59 -2.81 -2.72
C GLY A 176 -3.89 -4.18 -3.28
N PHE A 177 -4.82 -4.85 -2.63
CA PHE A 177 -5.33 -6.13 -3.09
C PHE A 177 -6.43 -5.91 -4.12
N GLN A 178 -6.31 -6.59 -5.24
CA GLN A 178 -7.41 -6.80 -6.18
C GLN A 178 -7.93 -8.22 -6.04
N GLY A 179 -9.21 -8.42 -6.36
CA GLY A 179 -9.78 -9.75 -6.23
C GLY A 179 -10.38 -10.02 -4.86
N GLN A 180 -11.26 -9.13 -4.41
CA GLN A 180 -11.98 -9.19 -3.14
C GLN A 180 -12.49 -10.59 -2.79
N ARG A 181 -13.03 -11.35 -3.76
CA ARG A 181 -13.48 -12.73 -3.55
C ARG A 181 -12.41 -13.65 -2.98
N ASN A 182 -11.14 -13.44 -3.36
CA ASN A 182 -10.05 -14.28 -2.86
C ASN A 182 -9.69 -13.96 -1.41
N TRP A 183 -9.76 -12.67 -1.03
CA TRP A 183 -9.30 -12.15 0.26
C TRP A 183 -10.41 -12.00 1.31
N THR A 184 -11.64 -12.29 0.95
CA THR A 184 -12.79 -12.24 1.86
C THR A 184 -13.55 -13.56 1.89
N ASP A 185 -13.75 -14.19 0.73
CA ASP A 185 -14.62 -15.38 0.62
C ASP A 185 -13.82 -16.68 0.65
N TRP A 186 -12.60 -16.67 0.13
CA TRP A 186 -11.79 -17.88 -0.05
C TRP A 186 -10.58 -17.98 0.88
N LEU A 187 -9.81 -16.89 0.98
CA LEU A 187 -8.67 -16.75 1.89
C LEU A 187 -9.06 -15.90 3.10
N PRO A 188 -8.29 -15.95 4.19
CA PRO A 188 -8.46 -15.03 5.30
C PRO A 188 -8.47 -13.57 4.86
N ASN A 189 -9.25 -12.76 5.56
CA ASN A 189 -9.49 -11.37 5.23
C ASN A 189 -8.19 -10.53 5.22
N ALA A 190 -8.04 -9.68 4.21
CA ALA A 190 -6.87 -8.83 4.03
C ALA A 190 -6.94 -7.46 4.75
N ASP A 191 -8.04 -7.13 5.41
CA ASP A 191 -8.26 -5.82 6.06
C ASP A 191 -7.23 -5.53 7.15
N PHE A 192 -6.74 -6.56 7.84
CA PHE A 192 -5.67 -6.39 8.82
C PHE A 192 -4.38 -5.89 8.17
N THR A 193 -4.01 -6.44 6.99
CA THR A 193 -2.84 -5.99 6.24
C THR A 193 -2.99 -4.52 5.85
N GLU A 194 -4.16 -4.10 5.35
CA GLU A 194 -4.46 -2.70 5.07
C GLU A 194 -4.30 -1.84 6.32
N SER A 195 -4.92 -2.24 7.42
CA SER A 195 -4.91 -1.48 8.67
C SER A 195 -3.48 -1.28 9.20
N ILE A 196 -2.65 -2.31 9.19
CA ILE A 196 -1.26 -2.23 9.64
C ILE A 196 -0.41 -1.40 8.67
N MET A 197 -0.56 -1.59 7.36
CA MET A 197 0.21 -0.85 6.38
C MET A 197 -0.11 0.65 6.42
N ALA A 198 -1.38 1.00 6.54
CA ALA A 198 -1.87 2.38 6.61
C ALA A 198 -1.67 3.05 8.00
N SER A 199 -1.34 2.28 9.03
CA SER A 199 -1.09 2.82 10.38
C SER A 199 0.29 3.46 10.50
N SER A 200 0.43 4.37 11.47
CA SER A 200 1.71 4.99 11.85
C SER A 200 2.52 4.17 12.86
N PHE A 201 2.11 2.96 13.14
CA PHE A 201 2.76 2.02 14.06
C PHE A 201 2.51 0.58 13.64
N ASP A 202 3.34 -0.33 14.12
CA ASP A 202 3.17 -1.78 14.09
C ASP A 202 3.88 -2.42 15.31
N TRP A 203 4.15 -3.71 15.26
CA TRP A 203 4.89 -4.44 16.31
C TRP A 203 6.34 -3.97 16.50
N ASN A 204 6.90 -3.19 15.59
CA ASN A 204 8.22 -2.56 15.71
C ASN A 204 8.14 -1.13 16.27
N GLY A 205 6.95 -0.61 16.54
CA GLY A 205 6.71 0.73 17.03
C GLY A 205 6.29 1.71 15.92
N LYS A 206 6.74 2.96 15.98
CA LYS A 206 6.35 3.99 15.01
C LYS A 206 6.97 3.74 13.64
N LYS A 207 6.17 3.91 12.60
CA LYS A 207 6.58 3.81 11.20
C LYS A 207 5.88 4.86 10.33
N MET A 208 6.36 5.03 9.11
CA MET A 208 5.63 5.80 8.10
C MET A 208 4.45 4.97 7.58
N PRO A 209 3.24 5.55 7.55
CA PRO A 209 2.10 4.92 6.90
C PRO A 209 2.37 4.70 5.41
N THR A 210 1.93 3.56 4.90
CA THR A 210 1.94 3.26 3.47
C THR A 210 0.50 3.18 3.00
N PRO A 211 0.07 3.99 2.03
CA PRO A 211 -1.26 3.87 1.44
C PRO A 211 -1.47 2.44 0.91
N PHE A 212 -2.51 1.80 1.41
CA PHE A 212 -2.84 0.42 1.08
C PHE A 212 -4.36 0.26 1.08
N ALA A 213 -4.91 -0.50 0.14
CA ALA A 213 -6.33 -0.74 0.03
C ALA A 213 -6.64 -2.23 -0.14
N THR A 214 -7.70 -2.72 0.51
CA THR A 214 -8.21 -4.09 0.31
C THR A 214 -9.14 -4.17 -0.90
N GLU A 215 -9.83 -3.10 -1.23
CA GLU A 215 -10.60 -2.95 -2.46
C GLU A 215 -9.87 -1.96 -3.36
N ASN A 216 -8.96 -2.49 -4.17
CA ASN A 216 -8.04 -1.65 -4.92
C ASN A 216 -8.60 -1.30 -6.31
N ASP A 217 -9.25 -0.17 -6.40
CA ASP A 217 -9.57 0.49 -7.65
C ASP A 217 -8.41 1.41 -8.04
N THR A 218 -7.50 0.91 -8.83
CA THR A 218 -6.21 1.56 -9.14
C THR A 218 -6.33 2.97 -9.74
N LEU A 219 -7.48 3.32 -10.30
CA LEU A 219 -7.74 4.64 -10.91
C LEU A 219 -8.48 5.62 -10.00
N ASN A 220 -8.91 5.23 -8.81
CA ASN A 220 -9.70 6.08 -7.90
C ASN A 220 -8.90 6.60 -6.72
#